data_4ee45ec306a30b1d31554ddd674225ab
#
_entry.id   4ee45ec306a30b1d31554ddd674225ab
#
_cell.length_a   1.000
_cell.length_b   1.000
_cell.length_c   1.000
_cell.angle_alpha   90.00
_cell.angle_beta   90.00
_cell.angle_gamma   90.00
#
_symmetry.space_group_name_H-M   'P 1'
#
loop_
_entity.id
_entity.type
_entity.pdbx_description
1 polymer ?
#
loop_
_entity_poly.entity_id
_entity_poly.type
_entity_poly.pdbx_seq_one_letter_code
_entity_poly.pdbx_strand_id
1 'polypeptide(L)'
;MKPWEHLGSGTVPGDGGTMELHRRGDELVIRVDGQQLMNTRMHGSEDALADLAFDRLDGRPGMRALIGGLGMGFTLAAVLRRLPPEGVAVVAELVPVVIEWNRGPLADAANRPLEDARASVHQGDVSELIRESGGGWDAILLDVDNGPDGLTRASNNWLYGKKGLDAAFAALRPGGVLG
;
A
#
# COMPACT_ATOMS: atom_id res chain seq x y z
N MET A 1 14.76 27.90 -9.55
CA MET A 1 14.22 26.61 -9.06
C MET A 1 12.71 26.75 -9.00
N LYS A 2 11.92 25.79 -9.53
CA LYS A 2 10.43 25.89 -9.43
C LYS A 2 10.04 25.76 -7.94
N PRO A 3 9.09 26.55 -7.44
CA PRO A 3 8.56 26.41 -6.08
C PRO A 3 7.76 25.11 -5.96
N TRP A 4 7.57 24.65 -4.72
CA TRP A 4 6.62 23.58 -4.41
C TRP A 4 5.20 24.13 -4.50
N GLU A 5 4.34 23.40 -5.18
CA GLU A 5 2.91 23.65 -5.29
C GLU A 5 2.18 22.69 -4.34
N HIS A 6 1.32 23.19 -3.47
CA HIS A 6 0.46 22.39 -2.62
C HIS A 6 -0.76 21.92 -3.43
N LEU A 7 -0.99 20.60 -3.48
CA LEU A 7 -2.07 20.00 -4.26
C LEU A 7 -3.26 19.56 -3.40
N GLY A 8 -3.06 19.36 -2.12
CA GLY A 8 -4.12 18.97 -1.21
C GLY A 8 -3.61 18.53 0.14
N SER A 9 -4.51 18.45 1.11
CA SER A 9 -4.23 17.96 2.46
C SER A 9 -5.39 17.13 2.99
N GLY A 10 -5.09 16.27 3.96
CA GLY A 10 -6.08 15.46 4.66
C GLY A 10 -5.59 15.09 6.06
N THR A 11 -6.52 14.68 6.91
CA THR A 11 -6.20 14.25 8.27
C THR A 11 -5.94 12.75 8.31
N VAL A 12 -4.86 12.36 8.96
CA VAL A 12 -4.59 10.96 9.25
C VAL A 12 -5.55 10.49 10.34
N PRO A 13 -6.38 9.45 10.12
CA PRO A 13 -7.34 8.99 11.12
C PRO A 13 -6.65 8.57 12.42
N GLY A 14 -7.17 8.94 13.58
CA GLY A 14 -6.68 8.56 14.94
C GLY A 14 -5.74 9.59 15.56
N ASP A 15 -4.58 9.86 15.00
CA ASP A 15 -3.55 10.70 15.65
C ASP A 15 -3.68 12.19 15.33
N GLY A 16 -4.58 12.54 14.40
CA GLY A 16 -4.86 13.94 14.08
C GLY A 16 -3.77 14.65 13.27
N GLY A 17 -2.74 13.95 12.81
CA GLY A 17 -1.69 14.51 11.97
C GLY A 17 -2.21 14.93 10.60
N THR A 18 -1.55 15.91 9.98
CA THR A 18 -1.89 16.41 8.65
C THR A 18 -0.99 15.81 7.60
N MET A 19 -1.61 15.16 6.61
CA MET A 19 -0.93 14.68 5.42
C MET A 19 -1.13 15.66 4.27
N GLU A 20 -0.06 16.00 3.54
CA GLU A 20 -0.07 16.97 2.46
C GLU A 20 0.61 16.41 1.22
N LEU A 21 0.02 16.68 0.06
CA LEU A 21 0.60 16.36 -1.25
C LEU A 21 1.16 17.64 -1.89
N HIS A 22 2.41 17.59 -2.31
CA HIS A 22 3.10 18.67 -2.97
C HIS A 22 3.70 18.23 -4.31
N ARG A 23 3.79 19.18 -5.27
CA ARG A 23 4.39 18.96 -6.59
C ARG A 23 5.47 19.99 -6.87
N ARG A 24 6.55 19.53 -7.52
CA ARG A 24 7.60 20.41 -8.08
C ARG A 24 8.09 19.84 -9.43
N GLY A 25 7.59 20.38 -10.52
CA GLY A 25 7.79 19.80 -11.85
C GLY A 25 7.13 18.42 -11.92
N ASP A 26 7.91 17.38 -12.20
CA ASP A 26 7.43 15.99 -12.28
C ASP A 26 7.55 15.24 -10.94
N GLU A 27 8.10 15.89 -9.92
CA GLU A 27 8.26 15.31 -8.60
C GLU A 27 7.03 15.57 -7.73
N LEU A 28 6.46 14.50 -7.18
CA LEU A 28 5.41 14.54 -6.17
C LEU A 28 5.96 14.04 -4.84
N VAL A 29 5.53 14.65 -3.76
CA VAL A 29 5.97 14.34 -2.40
C VAL A 29 4.75 14.34 -1.48
N ILE A 30 4.62 13.29 -0.68
CA ILE A 30 3.70 13.26 0.46
C ILE A 30 4.49 13.62 1.72
N ARG A 31 3.91 14.53 2.50
CA ARG A 31 4.43 14.94 3.81
C ARG A 31 3.41 14.66 4.90
N VAL A 32 3.91 14.40 6.10
CA VAL A 32 3.11 14.29 7.32
C VAL A 32 3.69 15.26 8.33
N ASP A 33 2.89 16.20 8.82
CA ASP A 33 3.29 17.25 9.75
C ASP A 33 4.58 17.99 9.30
N GLY A 34 4.66 18.26 7.98
CA GLY A 34 5.78 18.94 7.34
C GLY A 34 7.00 18.06 7.02
N GLN A 35 7.07 16.83 7.52
CA GLN A 35 8.15 15.89 7.22
C GLN A 35 7.84 15.06 5.98
N GLN A 36 8.83 14.85 5.10
CA GLN A 36 8.66 14.02 3.93
C GLN A 36 8.50 12.55 4.32
N LEU A 37 7.39 11.95 3.92
CA LEU A 37 7.10 10.53 4.08
C LEU A 37 7.59 9.74 2.86
N MET A 38 7.17 10.14 1.65
CA MET A 38 7.51 9.46 0.40
C MET A 38 7.56 10.44 -0.78
N ASN A 39 8.17 10.01 -1.87
CA ASN A 39 8.27 10.78 -3.11
C ASN A 39 8.29 9.87 -4.36
N THR A 40 8.02 10.44 -5.53
CA THR A 40 7.95 9.69 -6.80
C THR A 40 9.30 9.26 -7.37
N ARG A 41 10.42 9.65 -6.77
CA ARG A 41 11.76 9.30 -7.27
C ARG A 41 12.36 8.07 -6.60
N MET A 42 11.86 7.73 -5.42
CA MET A 42 12.40 6.65 -4.59
C MET A 42 11.27 5.66 -4.30
N HIS A 43 11.18 4.61 -5.11
CA HIS A 43 10.17 3.54 -4.99
C HIS A 43 10.77 2.14 -5.22
N GLY A 44 12.07 2.01 -5.14
CA GLY A 44 12.74 0.72 -5.38
C GLY A 44 12.44 -0.35 -4.34
N SER A 45 12.11 0.04 -3.10
CA SER A 45 11.69 -0.88 -2.04
C SER A 45 10.34 -1.52 -2.34
N GLU A 46 9.40 -0.72 -2.85
CA GLU A 46 8.05 -1.13 -3.21
C GLU A 46 8.07 -2.12 -4.39
N ASP A 47 8.89 -1.84 -5.42
CA ASP A 47 9.11 -2.77 -6.53
C ASP A 47 9.74 -4.08 -6.03
N ALA A 48 10.79 -3.99 -5.21
CA ALA A 48 11.50 -5.15 -4.67
C ALA A 48 10.60 -6.03 -3.78
N LEU A 49 9.73 -5.41 -2.97
CA LEU A 49 8.79 -6.13 -2.10
C LEU A 49 7.87 -7.04 -2.93
N ALA A 50 7.29 -6.51 -4.00
CA ALA A 50 6.43 -7.29 -4.89
C ALA A 50 7.23 -8.37 -5.63
N ASP A 51 8.38 -8.04 -6.23
CA ASP A 51 9.19 -8.96 -6.99
C ASP A 51 9.67 -10.14 -6.14
N LEU A 52 10.20 -9.90 -4.96
CA LEU A 52 10.68 -10.94 -4.04
C LEU A 52 9.55 -11.86 -3.57
N ALA A 53 8.35 -11.33 -3.36
CA ALA A 53 7.20 -12.13 -2.98
C ALA A 53 6.75 -13.04 -4.13
N PHE A 54 6.59 -12.47 -5.32
CA PHE A 54 6.09 -13.21 -6.48
C PHE A 54 7.12 -14.19 -7.06
N ASP A 55 8.41 -13.99 -6.87
CA ASP A 55 9.45 -14.96 -7.23
C ASP A 55 9.35 -16.28 -6.44
N ARG A 56 8.62 -16.30 -5.34
CA ARG A 56 8.36 -17.48 -4.51
C ARG A 56 7.00 -18.13 -4.76
N LEU A 57 6.18 -17.53 -5.63
CA LEU A 57 4.84 -18.01 -5.93
C LEU A 57 4.80 -18.71 -7.28
N ASP A 58 4.09 -19.83 -7.36
CA ASP A 58 4.03 -20.68 -8.56
C ASP A 58 3.16 -20.12 -9.71
N GLY A 59 2.75 -18.85 -9.67
CA GLY A 59 2.03 -18.17 -10.75
C GLY A 59 0.69 -18.84 -11.13
N ARG A 60 0.00 -19.46 -10.18
CA ARG A 60 -1.28 -20.15 -10.42
C ARG A 60 -2.39 -19.18 -10.85
N PRO A 61 -3.38 -19.63 -11.67
CA PRO A 61 -4.53 -18.82 -12.02
C PRO A 61 -5.33 -18.38 -10.78
N GLY A 62 -5.95 -17.20 -10.84
CA GLY A 62 -6.82 -16.69 -9.77
C GLY A 62 -6.08 -16.34 -8.47
N MET A 63 -4.78 -15.98 -8.56
CA MET A 63 -4.00 -15.51 -7.41
C MET A 63 -4.64 -14.28 -6.77
N ARG A 64 -4.59 -14.23 -5.45
CA ARG A 64 -5.09 -13.11 -4.64
C ARG A 64 -3.97 -12.49 -3.83
N ALA A 65 -3.71 -11.22 -4.04
CA ALA A 65 -2.74 -10.44 -3.29
C ALA A 65 -3.46 -9.40 -2.40
N LEU A 66 -3.06 -9.31 -1.14
CA LEU A 66 -3.45 -8.26 -0.22
C LEU A 66 -2.25 -7.32 -0.02
N ILE A 67 -2.49 -6.02 -0.15
CA ILE A 67 -1.48 -4.99 0.05
C ILE A 67 -1.96 -4.10 1.19
N GLY A 68 -1.17 -3.96 2.23
CA GLY A 68 -1.38 -3.00 3.30
C GLY A 68 -0.64 -1.72 2.97
N GLY A 69 -1.39 -0.62 2.83
CA GLY A 69 -0.89 0.68 2.41
C GLY A 69 -0.93 0.89 0.89
N LEU A 70 -1.53 1.99 0.45
CA LEU A 70 -1.55 2.41 -0.95
C LEU A 70 -0.38 3.35 -1.26
N GLY A 71 -0.10 4.30 -0.37
CA GLY A 71 0.94 5.29 -0.57
C GLY A 71 0.81 6.03 -1.90
N MET A 72 1.85 5.97 -2.73
CA MET A 72 1.82 6.51 -4.10
C MET A 72 1.43 5.47 -5.17
N GLY A 73 1.02 4.27 -4.77
CA GLY A 73 0.54 3.21 -5.67
C GLY A 73 1.62 2.32 -6.27
N PHE A 74 2.89 2.48 -5.90
CA PHE A 74 4.00 1.74 -6.51
C PHE A 74 3.95 0.24 -6.20
N THR A 75 3.71 -0.15 -4.95
CA THR A 75 3.56 -1.56 -4.56
C THR A 75 2.40 -2.23 -5.28
N LEU A 76 1.25 -1.55 -5.38
CA LEU A 76 0.11 -2.05 -6.14
C LEU A 76 0.45 -2.22 -7.62
N ALA A 77 1.11 -1.22 -8.24
CA ALA A 77 1.54 -1.30 -9.64
C ALA A 77 2.52 -2.46 -9.86
N ALA A 78 3.46 -2.68 -8.94
CA ALA A 78 4.41 -3.79 -8.99
C ALA A 78 3.71 -5.15 -8.89
N VAL A 79 2.77 -5.30 -7.99
CA VAL A 79 1.94 -6.51 -7.85
C VAL A 79 1.16 -6.79 -9.13
N LEU A 80 0.51 -5.78 -9.71
CA LEU A 80 -0.30 -5.93 -10.94
C LEU A 80 0.53 -6.37 -12.15
N ARG A 81 1.80 -5.99 -12.22
CA ARG A 81 2.73 -6.48 -13.25
C ARG A 81 3.01 -7.99 -13.15
N ARG A 82 2.92 -8.55 -11.96
CA ARG A 82 3.24 -9.96 -11.65
C ARG A 82 2.00 -10.84 -11.59
N LEU A 83 0.83 -10.28 -11.32
CA LEU A 83 -0.43 -11.01 -11.23
C LEU A 83 -0.86 -11.57 -12.59
N PRO A 84 -1.33 -12.83 -12.64
CA PRO A 84 -1.95 -13.38 -13.84
C PRO A 84 -3.25 -12.61 -14.20
N PRO A 85 -3.75 -12.77 -15.43
CA PRO A 85 -4.95 -12.05 -15.90
C PRO A 85 -6.19 -12.22 -15.00
N GLU A 86 -6.37 -13.40 -14.42
CA GLU A 86 -7.49 -13.73 -13.52
C GLU A 86 -7.18 -13.43 -12.05
N GLY A 87 -6.00 -12.86 -11.75
CA GLY A 87 -5.59 -12.51 -10.40
C GLY A 87 -6.34 -11.29 -9.88
N VAL A 88 -6.35 -11.13 -8.56
CA VAL A 88 -6.98 -9.99 -7.87
C VAL A 88 -5.99 -9.38 -6.89
N ALA A 89 -5.85 -8.06 -6.91
CA ALA A 89 -5.13 -7.28 -5.92
C ALA A 89 -6.14 -6.46 -5.08
N VAL A 90 -6.10 -6.64 -3.77
CA VAL A 90 -6.83 -5.80 -2.83
C VAL A 90 -5.82 -4.95 -2.08
N VAL A 91 -5.97 -3.62 -2.15
CA VAL A 91 -5.15 -2.70 -1.36
C VAL A 91 -5.99 -2.08 -0.26
N ALA A 92 -5.53 -2.21 0.98
CA ALA A 92 -6.13 -1.58 2.14
C ALA A 92 -5.43 -0.25 2.41
N GLU A 93 -6.20 0.86 2.43
CA GLU A 93 -5.68 2.19 2.72
C GLU A 93 -6.55 2.86 3.78
N LEU A 94 -5.90 3.31 4.82
CA LEU A 94 -6.57 3.88 5.99
C LEU A 94 -6.92 5.35 5.80
N VAL A 95 -6.12 6.09 5.00
CA VAL A 95 -6.24 7.54 4.83
C VAL A 95 -7.03 7.86 3.55
N PRO A 96 -8.30 8.34 3.66
CA PRO A 96 -9.15 8.52 2.48
C PRO A 96 -8.55 9.42 1.41
N VAL A 97 -7.87 10.49 1.81
CA VAL A 97 -7.27 11.44 0.86
C VAL A 97 -6.16 10.82 0.01
N VAL A 98 -5.46 9.79 0.50
CA VAL A 98 -4.46 9.04 -0.28
C VAL A 98 -5.13 8.30 -1.44
N ILE A 99 -6.31 7.73 -1.21
CA ILE A 99 -7.11 7.09 -2.26
C ILE A 99 -7.55 8.12 -3.31
N GLU A 100 -8.01 9.29 -2.86
CA GLU A 100 -8.41 10.39 -3.75
C GLU A 100 -7.23 10.88 -4.60
N TRP A 101 -6.05 11.06 -4.00
CA TRP A 101 -4.85 11.46 -4.73
C TRP A 101 -4.44 10.43 -5.79
N ASN A 102 -4.53 9.15 -5.48
CA ASN A 102 -4.22 8.07 -6.45
C ASN A 102 -5.24 7.97 -7.59
N ARG A 103 -6.45 8.50 -7.42
CA ARG A 103 -7.44 8.67 -8.50
C ARG A 103 -7.29 9.98 -9.26
N GLY A 104 -6.48 10.90 -8.75
CA GLY A 104 -6.27 12.22 -9.28
C GLY A 104 -4.79 12.55 -9.54
N PRO A 105 -4.19 13.47 -8.76
CA PRO A 105 -2.85 14.01 -9.06
C PRO A 105 -1.71 12.99 -8.97
N LEU A 106 -1.86 11.88 -8.24
CA LEU A 106 -0.88 10.80 -8.16
C LEU A 106 -1.09 9.69 -9.19
N ALA A 107 -2.23 9.65 -9.87
CA ALA A 107 -2.59 8.52 -10.74
C ALA A 107 -1.48 8.13 -11.73
N ASP A 108 -0.89 9.12 -12.40
CA ASP A 108 0.13 8.89 -13.41
C ASP A 108 1.51 8.46 -12.84
N ALA A 109 1.76 8.73 -11.55
CA ALA A 109 3.05 8.43 -10.93
C ALA A 109 3.39 6.94 -10.95
N ALA A 110 2.40 6.09 -10.71
CA ALA A 110 2.53 4.63 -10.73
C ALA A 110 1.77 3.98 -11.91
N ASN A 111 1.53 4.74 -12.99
CA ASN A 111 0.82 4.26 -14.20
C ASN A 111 -0.62 3.81 -13.92
N ARG A 112 -1.36 4.57 -13.13
CA ARG A 112 -2.81 4.43 -12.86
C ARG A 112 -3.23 3.05 -12.33
N PRO A 113 -2.60 2.51 -11.29
CA PRO A 113 -2.85 1.14 -10.86
C PRO A 113 -4.29 0.92 -10.37
N LEU A 114 -4.99 1.97 -9.92
CA LEU A 114 -6.39 1.88 -9.49
C LEU A 114 -7.40 1.77 -10.66
N GLU A 115 -6.96 1.99 -11.89
CA GLU A 115 -7.80 1.80 -13.10
C GLU A 115 -7.70 0.35 -13.64
N ASP A 116 -6.78 -0.48 -13.14
CA ASP A 116 -6.69 -1.89 -13.50
C ASP A 116 -7.90 -2.65 -12.93
N ALA A 117 -8.60 -3.39 -13.79
CA ALA A 117 -9.80 -4.15 -13.39
C ALA A 117 -9.54 -5.24 -12.33
N ARG A 118 -8.29 -5.65 -12.15
CA ARG A 118 -7.87 -6.60 -11.12
C ARG A 118 -7.64 -5.96 -9.75
N ALA A 119 -7.56 -4.61 -9.69
CA ALA A 119 -7.34 -3.87 -8.46
C ALA A 119 -8.65 -3.49 -7.78
N SER A 120 -8.70 -3.60 -6.47
CA SER A 120 -9.78 -3.07 -5.64
C SER A 120 -9.21 -2.40 -4.39
N VAL A 121 -9.91 -1.36 -3.93
CA VAL A 121 -9.52 -0.60 -2.73
C VAL A 121 -10.46 -0.93 -1.59
N HIS A 122 -9.89 -1.31 -0.46
CA HIS A 122 -10.57 -1.35 0.83
C HIS A 122 -10.14 -0.12 1.64
N GLN A 123 -11.07 0.81 1.88
CA GLN A 123 -10.80 1.94 2.77
C GLN A 123 -10.94 1.49 4.21
N GLY A 124 -9.82 1.18 4.86
CA GLY A 124 -9.79 0.65 6.22
C GLY A 124 -8.44 0.07 6.60
N ASP A 125 -8.41 -0.53 7.78
CA ASP A 125 -7.21 -1.17 8.32
C ASP A 125 -6.99 -2.55 7.67
N VAL A 126 -5.81 -2.80 7.13
CA VAL A 126 -5.44 -4.10 6.55
C VAL A 126 -5.62 -5.27 7.53
N SER A 127 -5.48 -4.99 8.83
CA SER A 127 -5.69 -6.00 9.87
C SER A 127 -7.10 -6.58 9.90
N GLU A 128 -8.11 -5.85 9.43
CA GLU A 128 -9.49 -6.33 9.30
C GLU A 128 -9.56 -7.42 8.25
N LEU A 129 -9.01 -7.16 7.06
CA LEU A 129 -8.97 -8.13 5.96
C LEU A 129 -8.15 -9.37 6.30
N ILE A 130 -7.06 -9.21 7.05
CA ILE A 130 -6.24 -10.32 7.54
C ILE A 130 -7.06 -11.23 8.47
N ARG A 131 -7.79 -10.65 9.43
CA ARG A 131 -8.59 -11.41 10.41
C ARG A 131 -9.79 -12.11 9.79
N GLU A 132 -10.40 -11.49 8.78
CA GLU A 132 -11.65 -11.98 8.17
C GLU A 132 -11.40 -13.01 7.05
N SER A 133 -10.19 -13.09 6.52
CA SER A 133 -9.93 -13.81 5.27
C SER A 133 -10.07 -15.33 5.33
N GLY A 134 -9.99 -15.95 6.51
CA GLY A 134 -10.13 -17.41 6.65
C GLY A 134 -9.17 -18.25 5.81
N GLY A 135 -8.02 -17.68 5.37
CA GLY A 135 -7.03 -18.38 4.54
C GLY A 135 -7.29 -18.25 3.03
N GLY A 136 -7.22 -17.06 2.49
CA GLY A 136 -7.55 -16.81 1.07
C GLY A 136 -6.49 -16.10 0.25
N TRP A 137 -5.38 -15.66 0.83
CA TRP A 137 -4.36 -14.86 0.17
C TRP A 137 -3.18 -15.71 -0.30
N ASP A 138 -2.72 -15.45 -1.52
CA ASP A 138 -1.47 -16.01 -2.06
C ASP A 138 -0.26 -15.15 -1.66
N ALA A 139 -0.47 -13.82 -1.59
CA ALA A 139 0.50 -12.87 -1.08
C ALA A 139 -0.17 -11.89 -0.10
N ILE A 140 0.52 -11.55 0.98
CA ILE A 140 0.20 -10.42 1.85
C ILE A 140 1.47 -9.56 1.90
N LEU A 141 1.38 -8.32 1.41
CA LEU A 141 2.48 -7.36 1.38
C LEU A 141 2.14 -6.20 2.31
N LEU A 142 2.92 -6.01 3.37
CA LEU A 142 2.71 -4.98 4.36
C LEU A 142 3.63 -3.79 4.09
N ASP A 143 3.16 -2.87 3.27
CA ASP A 143 3.84 -1.62 2.93
C ASP A 143 3.21 -0.45 3.70
N VAL A 144 3.09 -0.62 5.01
CA VAL A 144 2.51 0.36 5.92
C VAL A 144 3.62 1.18 6.57
N ASP A 145 3.82 2.40 6.07
CA ASP A 145 4.80 3.31 6.61
C ASP A 145 4.48 3.73 8.05
N ASN A 146 5.48 3.63 8.91
CA ASN A 146 5.38 4.10 10.29
C ASN A 146 5.70 5.60 10.43
N GLY A 147 6.10 6.30 9.34
CA GLY A 147 6.54 7.68 9.38
C GLY A 147 7.77 7.92 10.27
N PRO A 148 8.39 9.12 10.18
CA PRO A 148 9.67 9.39 10.85
C PRO A 148 9.64 9.39 12.38
N ASP A 149 8.51 9.50 13.05
CA ASP A 149 8.39 9.51 14.52
C ASP A 149 7.22 8.68 15.04
N GLY A 150 7.04 7.50 14.45
CA GLY A 150 6.07 6.56 15.00
C GLY A 150 4.64 7.09 14.94
N LEU A 151 4.15 7.41 13.74
CA LEU A 151 2.73 7.27 13.45
C LEU A 151 2.31 5.80 13.72
N THR A 152 3.09 5.14 14.56
CA THR A 152 2.92 3.80 15.13
C THR A 152 1.67 3.80 15.97
N ARG A 153 0.58 3.59 15.29
CA ARG A 153 -0.65 3.23 15.95
C ARG A 153 -0.48 1.89 16.61
N ALA A 154 -1.19 1.70 17.70
CA ALA A 154 -1.28 0.39 18.34
C ALA A 154 -1.68 -0.72 17.36
N SER A 155 -2.41 -0.40 16.26
CA SER A 155 -2.74 -1.30 15.16
C SER A 155 -1.50 -1.75 14.37
N ASN A 156 -0.57 -0.85 14.02
CA ASN A 156 0.67 -1.23 13.31
C ASN A 156 1.56 -2.09 14.21
N ASN A 157 1.64 -1.77 15.52
CA ASN A 157 2.35 -2.61 16.48
C ASN A 157 1.75 -4.03 16.56
N TRP A 158 0.42 -4.13 16.40
CA TRP A 158 -0.22 -5.43 16.33
C TRP A 158 0.20 -6.22 15.09
N LEU A 159 0.23 -5.60 13.91
CA LEU A 159 0.61 -6.23 12.64
C LEU A 159 1.98 -6.90 12.70
N TYR A 160 2.96 -6.20 13.26
CA TYR A 160 4.34 -6.70 13.39
C TYR A 160 4.58 -7.50 14.67
N GLY A 161 3.60 -7.55 15.56
CA GLY A 161 3.65 -8.40 16.76
C GLY A 161 3.30 -9.85 16.46
N LYS A 162 3.63 -10.76 17.40
CA LYS A 162 3.37 -12.19 17.23
C LYS A 162 1.93 -12.52 16.81
N LYS A 163 0.93 -11.84 17.41
CA LYS A 163 -0.48 -12.09 17.09
C LYS A 163 -0.86 -11.69 15.67
N GLY A 164 -0.29 -10.59 15.17
CA GLY A 164 -0.52 -10.12 13.82
C GLY A 164 0.15 -11.03 12.79
N LEU A 165 1.39 -11.44 13.05
CA LEU A 165 2.11 -12.38 12.19
C LEU A 165 1.42 -13.75 12.15
N ASP A 166 0.95 -14.27 13.31
CA ASP A 166 0.18 -15.53 13.38
C ASP A 166 -1.13 -15.40 12.57
N ALA A 167 -1.82 -14.26 12.66
CA ALA A 167 -3.05 -14.01 11.89
C ALA A 167 -2.76 -13.89 10.38
N ALA A 168 -1.71 -13.16 9.99
CA ALA A 168 -1.30 -13.03 8.60
C ALA A 168 -0.91 -14.40 8.02
N PHE A 169 -0.19 -15.23 8.77
CA PHE A 169 0.15 -16.59 8.37
C PHE A 169 -1.10 -17.46 8.19
N ALA A 170 -2.08 -17.38 9.10
CA ALA A 170 -3.36 -18.09 8.99
C ALA A 170 -4.22 -17.60 7.82
N ALA A 171 -4.06 -16.34 7.43
CA ALA A 171 -4.75 -15.73 6.29
C ALA A 171 -4.17 -16.14 4.93
N LEU A 172 -2.96 -16.68 4.91
CA LEU A 172 -2.31 -17.18 3.70
C LEU A 172 -2.83 -18.58 3.32
N ARG A 173 -2.87 -18.83 2.03
CA ARG A 173 -3.00 -20.19 1.47
C ARG A 173 -1.71 -20.98 1.69
N PRO A 174 -1.76 -22.31 1.69
CA PRO A 174 -0.53 -23.14 1.66
C PRO A 174 0.39 -22.71 0.51
N GLY A 175 1.66 -22.41 0.84
CA GLY A 175 2.64 -21.88 -0.10
C GLY A 175 2.51 -20.38 -0.40
N GLY A 176 1.64 -19.66 0.30
CA GLY A 176 1.53 -18.21 0.21
C GLY A 176 2.70 -17.49 0.89
N VAL A 177 2.89 -16.21 0.55
CA VAL A 177 4.03 -15.37 0.98
C VAL A 177 3.54 -14.17 1.77
N LEU A 178 4.20 -13.88 2.90
CA LEU A 178 4.12 -12.63 3.65
C LEU A 178 5.40 -11.82 3.39
N GLY A 179 5.27 -10.55 3.01
CA GLY A 179 6.34 -9.62 2.75
C GLY A 179 6.13 -8.28 3.44
#